data_69ed7f181264cda2ebada4b796f1a476
#
_entry.id   69ed7f181264cda2ebada4b796f1a476
#
_cell.length_a   1.000
_cell.length_b   1.000
_cell.length_c   1.000
_cell.angle_alpha   90.00
_cell.angle_beta   90.00
_cell.angle_gamma   90.00
#
_symmetry.space_group_name_H-M   'P 1'
#
loop_
_entity.id
_entity.type
_entity.pdbx_description
1 polymer ?
#
loop_
_entity_poly.entity_id
_entity_poly.type
_entity_poly.pdbx_seq_one_letter_code
_entity_poly.pdbx_strand_id
1 'polypeptide(L)'
;MEDKLLADFIGKIIFAIFIVFGIVLFLQILGLGRAVGGLLAGAGVTAIVLGFAFKDIGENFLAGMFLAFGRPFSIGDLIEVQSIKGVVKEMNFRNTHVRTYDGKDIYVPNALLFKDPLTNYTRDGLLRYTFTIGIDYEDNISAAINCILKTLDQLSGIEKEQGLKPFVAIDQFATSTVNLSIFYWVNVFNKRIDVTRTKNETMTAVINDLRAGGFTLPSDILEIKSYREYPVKVDDSRNREN
;
A
#
# COMPACT_ATOMS: atom_id res chain seq x y z
N MET A 1 32.98 -11.67 16.76
CA MET A 1 33.55 -10.68 17.69
C MET A 1 32.48 -9.86 18.39
N GLU A 2 31.40 -9.50 17.69
CA GLU A 2 30.28 -8.69 18.25
C GLU A 2 29.50 -9.39 19.37
N ASP A 3 29.28 -10.71 19.28
CA ASP A 3 28.51 -11.45 20.29
C ASP A 3 29.18 -11.47 21.67
N LYS A 4 30.53 -11.46 21.72
CA LYS A 4 31.26 -11.43 22.98
C LYS A 4 31.16 -10.09 23.70
N LEU A 5 31.17 -8.98 22.97
CA LEU A 5 31.00 -7.64 23.55
C LEU A 5 29.61 -7.46 24.14
N LEU A 6 28.59 -7.94 23.45
CA LEU A 6 27.20 -7.87 23.90
C LEU A 6 26.98 -8.73 25.14
N ALA A 7 27.49 -9.96 25.13
CA ALA A 7 27.39 -10.87 26.28
C ALA A 7 28.11 -10.30 27.53
N ASP A 8 29.30 -9.72 27.34
CA ASP A 8 30.08 -9.07 28.41
C ASP A 8 29.36 -7.84 28.97
N PHE A 9 28.75 -7.03 28.11
CA PHE A 9 27.97 -5.86 28.53
C PHE A 9 26.73 -6.25 29.33
N ILE A 10 25.95 -7.22 28.83
CA ILE A 10 24.77 -7.76 29.56
C ILE A 10 25.20 -8.38 30.91
N GLY A 11 26.28 -9.15 30.92
CA GLY A 11 26.82 -9.74 32.13
C GLY A 11 27.17 -8.68 33.19
N LYS A 12 27.80 -7.56 32.78
CA LYS A 12 28.12 -6.44 33.69
C LYS A 12 26.87 -5.74 34.22
N ILE A 13 25.84 -5.57 33.42
CA ILE A 13 24.57 -4.98 33.88
C ILE A 13 23.90 -5.90 34.89
N ILE A 14 23.78 -7.19 34.61
CA ILE A 14 23.19 -8.19 35.54
C ILE A 14 23.99 -8.21 36.85
N PHE A 15 25.31 -8.22 36.78
CA PHE A 15 26.17 -8.19 37.97
C PHE A 15 25.97 -6.92 38.79
N ALA A 16 25.88 -5.73 38.15
CA ALA A 16 25.59 -4.49 38.87
C ALA A 16 24.21 -4.52 39.58
N ILE A 17 23.18 -5.09 38.95
CA ILE A 17 21.86 -5.26 39.55
C ILE A 17 21.95 -6.14 40.81
N PHE A 18 22.67 -7.27 40.72
CA PHE A 18 22.85 -8.18 41.89
C PHE A 18 23.63 -7.53 43.01
N ILE A 19 24.66 -6.70 42.71
CA ILE A 19 25.39 -5.92 43.72
C ILE A 19 24.45 -4.96 44.45
N VAL A 20 23.66 -4.16 43.68
CA VAL A 20 22.71 -3.21 44.26
C VAL A 20 21.69 -3.92 45.13
N PHE A 21 21.16 -5.06 44.67
CA PHE A 21 20.22 -5.86 45.44
C PHE A 21 20.84 -6.40 46.71
N GLY A 22 22.09 -6.88 46.67
CA GLY A 22 22.85 -7.36 47.86
C GLY A 22 23.08 -6.24 48.87
N ILE A 23 23.42 -5.02 48.39
CA ILE A 23 23.60 -3.85 49.26
C ILE A 23 22.30 -3.49 49.95
N VAL A 24 21.17 -3.47 49.23
CA VAL A 24 19.84 -3.20 49.80
C VAL A 24 19.49 -4.19 50.91
N LEU A 25 19.68 -5.48 50.66
CA LEU A 25 19.44 -6.52 51.70
C LEU A 25 20.34 -6.38 52.90
N PHE A 26 21.63 -6.10 52.68
CA PHE A 26 22.59 -5.90 53.77
C PHE A 26 22.20 -4.70 54.64
N LEU A 27 21.83 -3.57 54.05
CA LEU A 27 21.39 -2.38 54.80
C LEU A 27 20.07 -2.64 55.57
N GLN A 28 19.16 -3.45 55.03
CA GLN A 28 17.95 -3.83 55.74
C GLN A 28 18.23 -4.67 57.00
N ILE A 29 19.15 -5.63 56.89
CA ILE A 29 19.56 -6.47 58.04
C ILE A 29 20.21 -5.61 59.15
N LEU A 30 20.93 -4.56 58.78
CA LEU A 30 21.52 -3.61 59.74
C LEU A 30 20.51 -2.65 60.38
N GLY A 31 19.22 -2.77 60.08
CA GLY A 31 18.18 -1.89 60.61
C GLY A 31 18.12 -0.49 60.00
N LEU A 32 18.83 -0.25 58.86
CA LEU A 32 18.89 0.99 58.17
C LEU A 32 17.74 1.17 57.15
N GLY A 33 16.56 0.66 57.43
CA GLY A 33 15.41 0.65 56.51
C GLY A 33 15.00 2.04 55.96
N ARG A 34 15.17 3.10 56.78
CA ARG A 34 14.89 4.48 56.30
C ARG A 34 15.87 4.94 55.22
N ALA A 35 17.16 4.61 55.35
CA ALA A 35 18.17 4.91 54.33
C ALA A 35 17.90 4.13 53.04
N VAL A 36 17.52 2.86 53.15
CA VAL A 36 17.12 2.03 52.00
C VAL A 36 15.91 2.62 51.29
N GLY A 37 14.89 3.10 52.03
CA GLY A 37 13.72 3.75 51.45
C GLY A 37 14.10 5.00 50.61
N GLY A 38 15.02 5.84 51.08
CA GLY A 38 15.53 6.99 50.36
C GLY A 38 16.30 6.61 49.07
N LEU A 39 17.16 5.58 49.16
CA LEU A 39 17.90 5.07 47.99
C LEU A 39 16.96 4.47 46.94
N LEU A 40 15.96 3.68 47.35
CA LEU A 40 14.99 3.10 46.45
C LEU A 40 14.10 4.17 45.79
N ALA A 41 13.72 5.21 46.52
CA ALA A 41 12.96 6.33 45.95
C ALA A 41 13.76 7.05 44.86
N GLY A 42 15.05 7.38 45.11
CA GLY A 42 15.95 7.96 44.16
C GLY A 42 16.20 7.06 42.94
N ALA A 43 16.43 5.76 43.19
CA ALA A 43 16.57 4.77 42.11
C ALA A 43 15.29 4.63 41.26
N GLY A 44 14.11 4.71 41.90
CA GLY A 44 12.81 4.68 41.21
C GLY A 44 12.63 5.84 40.25
N VAL A 45 12.96 7.09 40.67
CA VAL A 45 12.93 8.25 39.78
C VAL A 45 13.90 8.09 38.60
N THR A 46 15.13 7.63 38.88
CA THR A 46 16.13 7.37 37.83
C THR A 46 15.65 6.31 36.85
N ALA A 47 15.01 5.22 37.35
CA ALA A 47 14.46 4.16 36.51
C ALA A 47 13.35 4.67 35.57
N ILE A 48 12.50 5.59 36.07
CA ILE A 48 11.46 6.22 35.23
C ILE A 48 12.11 7.03 34.10
N VAL A 49 13.10 7.87 34.41
CA VAL A 49 13.81 8.67 33.41
C VAL A 49 14.48 7.79 32.34
N LEU A 50 15.18 6.72 32.81
CA LEU A 50 15.79 5.74 31.90
C LEU A 50 14.73 5.01 31.08
N GLY A 51 13.59 4.63 31.67
CA GLY A 51 12.47 3.99 30.97
C GLY A 51 11.94 4.87 29.82
N PHE A 52 11.79 6.16 30.03
CA PHE A 52 11.43 7.10 28.99
C PHE A 52 12.51 7.25 27.91
N ALA A 53 13.78 7.24 28.30
CA ALA A 53 14.90 7.33 27.33
C ALA A 53 14.95 6.08 26.41
N PHE A 54 14.60 4.90 26.94
CA PHE A 54 14.59 3.64 26.17
C PHE A 54 13.22 3.27 25.57
N LYS A 55 12.20 4.08 25.78
CA LYS A 55 10.83 3.81 25.34
C LYS A 55 10.74 3.41 23.88
N ASP A 56 11.34 4.21 23.00
CA ASP A 56 11.22 3.99 21.55
C ASP A 56 11.93 2.71 21.10
N ILE A 57 13.03 2.34 21.77
CA ILE A 57 13.75 1.09 21.50
C ILE A 57 12.88 -0.10 21.90
N GLY A 58 12.31 -0.06 23.10
CA GLY A 58 11.43 -1.12 23.60
C GLY A 58 10.16 -1.25 22.76
N GLU A 59 9.57 -0.14 22.35
CA GLU A 59 8.38 -0.11 21.53
C GLU A 59 8.60 -0.77 20.17
N ASN A 60 9.69 -0.42 19.48
CA ASN A 60 10.03 -1.03 18.20
C ASN A 60 10.34 -2.52 18.31
N PHE A 61 11.00 -2.95 19.41
CA PHE A 61 11.28 -4.36 19.67
C PHE A 61 9.99 -5.17 19.91
N LEU A 62 9.10 -4.68 20.75
CA LEU A 62 7.81 -5.32 21.02
C LEU A 62 6.93 -5.35 19.76
N ALA A 63 6.88 -4.26 19.02
CA ALA A 63 6.16 -4.21 17.74
C ALA A 63 6.70 -5.25 16.75
N GLY A 64 8.03 -5.37 16.62
CA GLY A 64 8.66 -6.39 15.77
C GLY A 64 8.27 -7.80 16.18
N MET A 65 8.22 -8.08 17.47
CA MET A 65 7.77 -9.36 18.00
C MET A 65 6.28 -9.63 17.65
N PHE A 66 5.39 -8.66 17.88
CA PHE A 66 3.97 -8.81 17.54
C PHE A 66 3.74 -8.97 16.04
N LEU A 67 4.49 -8.24 15.19
CA LEU A 67 4.43 -8.40 13.73
C LEU A 67 4.87 -9.80 13.30
N ALA A 68 5.93 -10.34 13.91
CA ALA A 68 6.44 -11.69 13.64
C ALA A 68 5.43 -12.79 14.01
N PHE A 69 4.70 -12.63 15.12
CA PHE A 69 3.66 -13.57 15.55
C PHE A 69 2.34 -13.40 14.78
N GLY A 70 1.86 -12.16 14.65
CA GLY A 70 0.58 -11.86 14.02
C GLY A 70 0.61 -11.95 12.50
N ARG A 71 1.78 -11.80 11.89
CA ARG A 71 2.05 -11.89 10.45
C ARG A 71 1.01 -11.15 9.60
N PRO A 72 0.79 -9.84 9.82
CA PRO A 72 -0.08 -9.07 8.94
C PRO A 72 0.46 -8.98 7.51
N PHE A 73 1.75 -9.19 7.34
CA PHE A 73 2.46 -9.33 6.08
C PHE A 73 3.62 -10.33 6.21
N SER A 74 4.17 -10.76 5.10
CA SER A 74 5.31 -11.67 4.98
C SER A 74 6.42 -11.05 4.13
N ILE A 75 7.63 -11.62 4.23
CA ILE A 75 8.73 -11.25 3.32
C ILE A 75 8.29 -11.57 1.89
N GLY A 76 8.43 -10.60 0.99
CA GLY A 76 7.97 -10.67 -0.39
C GLY A 76 6.63 -9.98 -0.65
N ASP A 77 5.86 -9.64 0.40
CA ASP A 77 4.61 -8.91 0.23
C ASP A 77 4.84 -7.46 -0.18
N LEU A 78 3.92 -6.96 -1.00
CA LEU A 78 3.80 -5.55 -1.33
C LEU A 78 2.91 -4.89 -0.28
N ILE A 79 3.50 -4.03 0.52
CA ILE A 79 2.80 -3.28 1.56
C ILE A 79 2.84 -1.78 1.32
N GLU A 80 1.90 -1.09 1.92
CA GLU A 80 1.87 0.38 1.99
C GLU A 80 1.50 0.81 3.40
N VAL A 81 2.32 1.70 3.98
CA VAL A 81 2.08 2.38 5.25
C VAL A 81 2.42 3.85 5.09
N GLN A 82 1.50 4.74 5.45
CA GLN A 82 1.61 6.17 5.15
C GLN A 82 1.91 6.40 3.64
N SER A 83 3.04 7.03 3.31
CA SER A 83 3.50 7.27 1.93
C SER A 83 4.55 6.25 1.43
N ILE A 84 4.85 5.23 2.23
CA ILE A 84 5.88 4.22 1.92
C ILE A 84 5.19 3.02 1.31
N LYS A 85 5.42 2.78 0.00
CA LYS A 85 4.93 1.62 -0.73
C LYS A 85 6.08 0.83 -1.33
N GLY A 86 6.14 -0.47 -1.01
CA GLY A 86 7.21 -1.32 -1.51
C GLY A 86 7.11 -2.77 -1.06
N VAL A 87 8.06 -3.57 -1.52
CA VAL A 87 8.14 -5.00 -1.22
C VAL A 87 8.97 -5.20 0.05
N VAL A 88 8.44 -5.96 1.00
CA VAL A 88 9.15 -6.35 2.21
C VAL A 88 10.32 -7.26 1.84
N LYS A 89 11.54 -6.85 2.19
CA LYS A 89 12.77 -7.62 1.94
C LYS A 89 13.23 -8.39 3.16
N GLU A 90 13.14 -7.76 4.33
CA GLU A 90 13.63 -8.32 5.58
C GLU A 90 12.85 -7.70 6.75
N MET A 91 12.69 -8.48 7.81
CA MET A 91 12.13 -8.02 9.07
C MET A 91 13.15 -8.23 10.18
N ASN A 92 13.55 -7.15 10.84
CA ASN A 92 14.47 -7.14 11.97
C ASN A 92 13.74 -6.80 13.26
N PHE A 93 14.39 -6.95 14.42
CA PHE A 93 13.79 -6.66 15.73
C PHE A 93 13.27 -5.24 15.90
N ARG A 94 13.92 -4.25 15.28
CA ARG A 94 13.56 -2.83 15.43
C ARG A 94 12.93 -2.19 14.19
N ASN A 95 13.20 -2.72 13.00
CA ASN A 95 12.74 -2.19 11.73
C ASN A 95 12.46 -3.29 10.72
N THR A 96 11.65 -2.97 9.74
CA THR A 96 11.39 -3.79 8.55
C THR A 96 11.97 -3.08 7.34
N HIS A 97 12.76 -3.79 6.55
CA HIS A 97 13.33 -3.31 5.30
C HIS A 97 12.31 -3.47 4.17
N VAL A 98 11.95 -2.36 3.56
CA VAL A 98 11.03 -2.27 2.43
C VAL A 98 11.76 -1.67 1.23
N ARG A 99 11.68 -2.33 0.07
CA ARG A 99 12.23 -1.82 -1.19
C ARG A 99 11.13 -1.31 -2.09
N THR A 100 11.20 -0.06 -2.45
CA THR A 100 10.24 0.59 -3.34
C THR A 100 10.46 0.19 -4.81
N TYR A 101 9.48 0.44 -5.69
CA TYR A 101 9.60 0.12 -7.11
C TYR A 101 10.65 0.98 -7.85
N ASP A 102 10.94 2.17 -7.34
CA ASP A 102 12.00 3.05 -7.84
C ASP A 102 13.39 2.71 -7.25
N GLY A 103 13.49 1.55 -6.55
CA GLY A 103 14.75 0.97 -6.10
C GLY A 103 15.28 1.49 -4.77
N LYS A 104 14.55 2.32 -4.04
CA LYS A 104 14.97 2.82 -2.73
C LYS A 104 14.78 1.75 -1.65
N ASP A 105 15.77 1.64 -0.77
CA ASP A 105 15.73 0.79 0.41
C ASP A 105 15.32 1.64 1.62
N ILE A 106 14.15 1.37 2.18
CA ILE A 106 13.57 2.11 3.31
C ILE A 106 13.51 1.20 4.53
N TYR A 107 14.10 1.62 5.64
CA TYR A 107 14.05 0.93 6.91
C TYR A 107 12.95 1.55 7.78
N VAL A 108 11.79 0.92 7.77
CA VAL A 108 10.59 1.39 8.47
C VAL A 108 10.63 0.91 9.92
N PRO A 109 10.54 1.79 10.93
CA PRO A 109 10.42 1.38 12.33
C PRO A 109 9.23 0.45 12.54
N ASN A 110 9.42 -0.67 13.26
CA ASN A 110 8.34 -1.64 13.48
C ASN A 110 7.14 -1.06 14.22
N ALA A 111 7.38 -0.11 15.14
CA ALA A 111 6.33 0.58 15.87
C ALA A 111 5.36 1.32 14.93
N LEU A 112 5.86 1.89 13.83
CA LEU A 112 5.06 2.57 12.82
C LEU A 112 4.18 1.55 12.06
N LEU A 113 4.74 0.42 11.63
CA LEU A 113 4.00 -0.65 10.95
C LEU A 113 2.92 -1.30 11.83
N PHE A 114 3.12 -1.26 13.15
CA PHE A 114 2.17 -1.82 14.12
C PHE A 114 1.05 -0.86 14.50
N LYS A 115 1.33 0.44 14.56
CA LYS A 115 0.38 1.47 15.01
C LYS A 115 -0.47 2.04 13.89
N ASP A 116 0.12 2.21 12.73
CA ASP A 116 -0.53 2.88 11.61
C ASP A 116 -1.31 1.88 10.74
N PRO A 117 -2.35 2.35 10.02
CA PRO A 117 -3.03 1.54 9.04
C PRO A 117 -2.04 1.00 7.99
N LEU A 118 -2.00 -0.32 7.84
CA LEU A 118 -1.14 -1.01 6.89
C LEU A 118 -2.01 -1.65 5.81
N THR A 119 -1.73 -1.34 4.55
CA THR A 119 -2.35 -1.99 3.40
C THR A 119 -1.41 -3.07 2.87
N ASN A 120 -1.87 -4.32 2.80
CA ASN A 120 -1.17 -5.41 2.15
C ASN A 120 -1.84 -5.72 0.81
N TYR A 121 -1.12 -5.54 -0.29
CA TYR A 121 -1.64 -5.72 -1.65
C TYR A 121 -1.54 -7.16 -2.17
N THR A 122 -0.78 -8.01 -1.48
CA THR A 122 -0.45 -9.35 -1.98
C THR A 122 -0.91 -10.47 -1.06
N ARG A 123 -1.48 -10.17 0.12
CA ARG A 123 -1.86 -11.18 1.10
C ARG A 123 -2.84 -12.23 0.56
N ASP A 124 -3.88 -11.77 -0.13
CA ASP A 124 -4.93 -12.64 -0.69
C ASP A 124 -4.72 -12.93 -2.17
N GLY A 125 -3.71 -12.32 -2.77
CA GLY A 125 -3.36 -12.51 -4.17
C GLY A 125 -4.32 -11.92 -5.18
N LEU A 126 -5.40 -11.28 -4.76
CA LEU A 126 -6.43 -10.72 -5.63
C LEU A 126 -6.48 -9.21 -5.52
N LEU A 127 -6.18 -8.52 -6.61
CA LEU A 127 -6.30 -7.06 -6.69
C LEU A 127 -7.34 -6.66 -7.73
N ARG A 128 -8.25 -5.76 -7.32
CA ARG A 128 -9.20 -5.14 -8.24
C ARG A 128 -8.57 -3.92 -8.89
N TYR A 129 -8.56 -3.93 -10.21
CA TYR A 129 -8.18 -2.77 -11.03
C TYR A 129 -9.40 -2.08 -11.59
N THR A 130 -9.26 -0.78 -11.80
CA THR A 130 -10.31 0.05 -12.36
C THR A 130 -9.69 1.02 -13.36
N PHE A 131 -10.36 1.23 -14.48
CA PHE A 131 -10.09 2.35 -15.37
C PHE A 131 -11.40 2.84 -15.98
N THR A 132 -11.41 4.10 -16.43
CA THR A 132 -12.59 4.73 -17.00
C THR A 132 -12.35 4.98 -18.49
N ILE A 133 -13.39 4.76 -19.29
CA ILE A 133 -13.41 5.11 -20.73
C ILE A 133 -14.67 5.90 -21.00
N GLY A 134 -14.57 6.94 -21.83
CA GLY A 134 -15.71 7.69 -22.30
C GLY A 134 -16.22 7.16 -23.65
N ILE A 135 -17.52 7.17 -23.85
CA ILE A 135 -18.17 6.94 -25.15
C ILE A 135 -19.06 8.14 -25.47
N ASP A 136 -19.43 8.30 -26.72
CA ASP A 136 -20.32 9.37 -27.15
C ASP A 136 -21.74 9.18 -26.61
N TYR A 137 -22.48 10.28 -26.44
CA TYR A 137 -23.90 10.25 -26.04
C TYR A 137 -24.82 9.61 -27.08
N GLU A 138 -24.42 9.64 -28.36
CA GLU A 138 -25.16 9.00 -29.45
C GLU A 138 -24.95 7.48 -29.50
N ASP A 139 -23.93 6.97 -28.81
CA ASP A 139 -23.64 5.54 -28.76
C ASP A 139 -24.63 4.78 -27.86
N ASN A 140 -24.89 3.54 -28.23
CA ASN A 140 -25.69 2.65 -27.39
C ASN A 140 -24.87 2.16 -26.18
N ILE A 141 -25.15 2.74 -25.02
CA ILE A 141 -24.44 2.44 -23.76
C ILE A 141 -24.48 0.94 -23.43
N SER A 142 -25.67 0.29 -23.56
CA SER A 142 -25.82 -1.13 -23.25
C SER A 142 -25.00 -2.02 -24.19
N ALA A 143 -24.93 -1.66 -25.46
CA ALA A 143 -24.11 -2.36 -26.44
C ALA A 143 -22.62 -2.18 -26.14
N ALA A 144 -22.17 -0.98 -25.76
CA ALA A 144 -20.80 -0.70 -25.35
C ALA A 144 -20.40 -1.51 -24.10
N ILE A 145 -21.25 -1.55 -23.07
CA ILE A 145 -21.02 -2.37 -21.86
C ILE A 145 -20.88 -3.85 -22.24
N ASN A 146 -21.76 -4.39 -23.08
CA ASN A 146 -21.69 -5.77 -23.53
C ASN A 146 -20.41 -6.06 -24.34
N CYS A 147 -19.98 -5.14 -25.20
CA CYS A 147 -18.72 -5.23 -25.92
C CYS A 147 -17.53 -5.31 -24.96
N ILE A 148 -17.45 -4.41 -23.98
CA ILE A 148 -16.40 -4.39 -22.96
C ILE A 148 -16.37 -5.69 -22.17
N LEU A 149 -17.53 -6.17 -21.69
CA LEU A 149 -17.61 -7.41 -20.90
C LEU A 149 -17.15 -8.62 -21.71
N LYS A 150 -17.51 -8.69 -22.99
CA LYS A 150 -17.06 -9.73 -23.90
C LYS A 150 -15.55 -9.72 -24.10
N THR A 151 -14.96 -8.54 -24.27
CA THR A 151 -13.51 -8.38 -24.36
C THR A 151 -12.83 -8.88 -23.10
N LEU A 152 -13.30 -8.46 -21.93
CA LEU A 152 -12.73 -8.88 -20.64
C LEU A 152 -12.84 -10.41 -20.45
N ASP A 153 -13.89 -11.03 -20.93
CA ASP A 153 -14.08 -12.48 -20.84
C ASP A 153 -13.08 -13.26 -21.70
N GLN A 154 -12.54 -12.68 -22.75
CA GLN A 154 -11.54 -13.30 -23.61
C GLN A 154 -10.12 -13.22 -23.06
N LEU A 155 -9.84 -12.29 -22.14
CA LEU A 155 -8.50 -12.05 -21.60
C LEU A 155 -8.15 -13.08 -20.52
N SER A 156 -6.99 -13.71 -20.64
CA SER A 156 -6.52 -14.78 -19.75
C SER A 156 -5.99 -14.28 -18.40
N GLY A 157 -5.64 -13.00 -18.30
CA GLY A 157 -5.08 -12.42 -17.07
C GLY A 157 -6.13 -11.91 -16.07
N ILE A 158 -7.42 -12.01 -16.41
CA ILE A 158 -8.53 -11.52 -15.61
C ILE A 158 -9.22 -12.69 -14.91
N GLU A 159 -9.49 -12.55 -13.61
CA GLU A 159 -10.26 -13.53 -12.84
C GLU A 159 -11.73 -13.50 -13.23
N LYS A 160 -12.34 -14.72 -13.30
CA LYS A 160 -13.71 -14.93 -13.77
C LYS A 160 -14.54 -15.77 -12.83
N GLU A 161 -13.98 -16.12 -11.67
CA GLU A 161 -14.68 -16.92 -10.67
C GLU A 161 -15.92 -16.19 -10.14
N GLN A 162 -16.85 -16.97 -9.58
CA GLN A 162 -18.08 -16.44 -9.02
C GLN A 162 -17.79 -15.45 -7.89
N GLY A 163 -18.25 -14.20 -8.02
CA GLY A 163 -17.95 -13.10 -7.10
C GLY A 163 -16.77 -12.19 -7.53
N LEU A 164 -15.95 -12.63 -8.49
CA LEU A 164 -14.80 -11.86 -9.03
C LEU A 164 -15.00 -11.47 -10.51
N LYS A 165 -16.20 -11.68 -11.05
CA LYS A 165 -16.50 -11.35 -12.45
C LYS A 165 -16.28 -9.87 -12.72
N PRO A 166 -15.70 -9.53 -13.88
CA PRO A 166 -15.64 -8.15 -14.33
C PRO A 166 -17.03 -7.54 -14.44
N PHE A 167 -17.12 -6.26 -14.14
CA PHE A 167 -18.35 -5.51 -14.34
C PHE A 167 -18.05 -4.08 -14.81
N VAL A 168 -19.04 -3.46 -15.44
CA VAL A 168 -18.96 -2.09 -15.94
C VAL A 168 -20.09 -1.29 -15.31
N ALA A 169 -19.77 -0.11 -14.82
CA ALA A 169 -20.74 0.83 -14.28
C ALA A 169 -20.67 2.16 -15.03
N ILE A 170 -21.81 2.81 -15.19
CA ILE A 170 -21.83 4.20 -15.61
C ILE A 170 -21.34 5.03 -14.42
N ASP A 171 -20.25 5.75 -14.61
CA ASP A 171 -19.62 6.55 -13.58
C ASP A 171 -20.17 7.97 -13.57
N GLN A 172 -20.18 8.60 -14.75
CA GLN A 172 -20.56 9.99 -14.89
C GLN A 172 -21.07 10.30 -16.29
N PHE A 173 -22.07 11.18 -16.37
CA PHE A 173 -22.41 11.88 -17.59
C PHE A 173 -21.62 13.19 -17.63
N ALA A 174 -20.51 13.18 -18.37
CA ALA A 174 -19.62 14.33 -18.52
C ALA A 174 -20.10 15.26 -19.62
N THR A 175 -19.40 16.38 -19.88
CA THR A 175 -19.83 17.40 -20.86
C THR A 175 -19.99 16.86 -22.29
N SER A 176 -19.14 15.92 -22.68
CA SER A 176 -19.12 15.39 -24.06
C SER A 176 -19.13 13.86 -24.11
N THR A 177 -19.26 13.19 -22.96
CA THR A 177 -19.09 11.73 -22.87
C THR A 177 -19.95 11.11 -21.79
N VAL A 178 -20.32 9.85 -22.01
CA VAL A 178 -20.76 8.94 -20.95
C VAL A 178 -19.55 8.16 -20.48
N ASN A 179 -19.13 8.38 -19.23
CA ASN A 179 -17.99 7.72 -18.66
C ASN A 179 -18.39 6.36 -18.07
N LEU A 180 -17.71 5.30 -18.53
CA LEU A 180 -17.89 3.93 -18.08
C LEU A 180 -16.68 3.53 -17.25
N SER A 181 -16.88 3.21 -15.99
CA SER A 181 -15.86 2.63 -15.11
C SER A 181 -15.88 1.12 -15.21
N ILE A 182 -14.74 0.54 -15.54
CA ILE A 182 -14.53 -0.88 -15.80
C ILE A 182 -13.77 -1.46 -14.62
N PHE A 183 -14.33 -2.50 -13.99
CA PHE A 183 -13.77 -3.15 -12.80
C PHE A 183 -13.44 -4.59 -13.14
N TYR A 184 -12.22 -5.03 -12.81
CA TYR A 184 -11.77 -6.40 -13.01
C TYR A 184 -10.73 -6.81 -11.98
N TRP A 185 -10.64 -8.11 -11.71
CA TRP A 185 -9.72 -8.66 -10.73
C TRP A 185 -8.55 -9.37 -11.42
N VAL A 186 -7.37 -9.24 -10.85
CA VAL A 186 -6.14 -9.89 -11.31
C VAL A 186 -5.52 -10.66 -10.16
N ASN A 187 -5.13 -11.91 -10.41
CA ASN A 187 -4.43 -12.73 -9.42
C ASN A 187 -2.92 -12.44 -9.46
N VAL A 188 -2.43 -11.75 -8.44
CA VAL A 188 -1.02 -11.34 -8.35
C VAL A 188 -0.09 -12.46 -7.85
N PHE A 189 -0.63 -13.58 -7.34
CA PHE A 189 0.17 -14.76 -6.98
C PHE A 189 0.55 -15.60 -8.18
N ASN A 190 -0.16 -15.48 -9.27
CA ASN A 190 0.18 -16.19 -10.47
C ASN A 190 1.44 -15.58 -11.11
N LYS A 191 2.60 -16.17 -10.84
CA LYS A 191 3.91 -15.72 -11.37
C LYS A 191 3.98 -15.64 -12.91
N ARG A 192 3.01 -16.22 -13.63
CA ARG A 192 2.90 -16.11 -15.08
C ARG A 192 2.20 -14.83 -15.52
N ILE A 193 1.53 -14.13 -14.59
CA ILE A 193 0.78 -12.91 -14.86
C ILE A 193 1.65 -11.71 -14.46
N ASP A 194 2.08 -10.96 -15.45
CA ASP A 194 2.61 -9.61 -15.22
C ASP A 194 1.43 -8.64 -15.10
N VAL A 195 1.23 -8.11 -13.92
CA VAL A 195 0.12 -7.20 -13.61
C VAL A 195 0.14 -5.96 -14.50
N THR A 196 1.31 -5.37 -14.74
CA THR A 196 1.46 -4.18 -15.59
C THR A 196 1.11 -4.50 -17.03
N ARG A 197 1.60 -5.62 -17.52
CA ARG A 197 1.28 -6.12 -18.87
C ARG A 197 -0.21 -6.39 -19.00
N THR A 198 -0.82 -7.11 -18.05
CA THR A 198 -2.26 -7.41 -18.05
C THR A 198 -3.10 -6.13 -18.08
N LYS A 199 -2.73 -5.13 -17.28
CA LYS A 199 -3.40 -3.83 -17.28
C LYS A 199 -3.34 -3.16 -18.66
N ASN A 200 -2.15 -3.10 -19.26
CA ASN A 200 -1.96 -2.49 -20.56
C ASN A 200 -2.70 -3.25 -21.67
N GLU A 201 -2.63 -4.57 -21.68
CA GLU A 201 -3.35 -5.43 -22.62
C GLU A 201 -4.86 -5.25 -22.49
N THR A 202 -5.38 -5.19 -21.26
CA THR A 202 -6.81 -4.99 -20.99
C THR A 202 -7.30 -3.64 -21.56
N MET A 203 -6.60 -2.55 -21.22
CA MET A 203 -6.98 -1.23 -21.70
C MET A 203 -6.91 -1.13 -23.24
N THR A 204 -5.87 -1.71 -23.83
CA THR A 204 -5.67 -1.71 -25.29
C THR A 204 -6.73 -2.54 -25.99
N ALA A 205 -7.05 -3.73 -25.48
CA ALA A 205 -8.08 -4.60 -26.05
C ALA A 205 -9.46 -3.94 -26.03
N VAL A 206 -9.85 -3.35 -24.88
CA VAL A 206 -11.13 -2.65 -24.75
C VAL A 206 -11.25 -1.49 -25.74
N ILE A 207 -10.21 -0.66 -25.89
CA ILE A 207 -10.22 0.44 -26.86
C ILE A 207 -10.36 -0.08 -28.29
N ASN A 208 -9.62 -1.12 -28.64
CA ASN A 208 -9.65 -1.68 -30.01
C ASN A 208 -11.00 -2.31 -30.34
N ASP A 209 -11.58 -3.06 -29.42
CA ASP A 209 -12.86 -3.74 -29.63
C ASP A 209 -14.02 -2.73 -29.69
N LEU A 210 -13.99 -1.67 -28.87
CA LEU A 210 -14.96 -0.58 -28.99
C LEU A 210 -14.87 0.11 -30.34
N ARG A 211 -13.66 0.42 -30.82
CA ARG A 211 -13.46 1.01 -32.16
C ARG A 211 -13.95 0.08 -33.27
N ALA A 212 -13.62 -1.21 -33.18
CA ALA A 212 -14.09 -2.21 -34.13
C ALA A 212 -15.61 -2.40 -34.10
N GLY A 213 -16.23 -2.19 -32.94
CA GLY A 213 -17.69 -2.18 -32.75
C GLY A 213 -18.38 -0.93 -33.25
N GLY A 214 -17.64 0.06 -33.76
CA GLY A 214 -18.18 1.32 -34.28
C GLY A 214 -18.52 2.37 -33.23
N PHE A 215 -18.06 2.20 -31.97
CA PHE A 215 -18.25 3.18 -30.91
C PHE A 215 -17.31 4.37 -31.08
N THR A 216 -17.84 5.55 -30.84
CA THR A 216 -17.08 6.80 -30.92
C THR A 216 -16.35 7.06 -29.62
N LEU A 217 -15.02 6.96 -29.65
CA LEU A 217 -14.20 7.35 -28.52
C LEU A 217 -13.93 8.86 -28.63
N PRO A 218 -14.40 9.64 -27.67
CA PRO A 218 -14.39 11.09 -27.81
C PRO A 218 -12.98 11.67 -27.79
N SER A 219 -12.80 12.64 -28.67
CA SER A 219 -11.82 13.70 -28.52
C SER A 219 -12.54 14.94 -27.96
N ASP A 220 -11.80 15.94 -27.50
CA ASP A 220 -12.39 17.20 -27.04
C ASP A 220 -13.35 17.78 -28.11
N ILE A 221 -14.64 17.88 -27.76
CA ILE A 221 -15.66 18.42 -28.63
C ILE A 221 -15.84 19.90 -28.29
N LEU A 222 -15.61 20.77 -29.29
CA LEU A 222 -15.89 22.19 -29.21
C LEU A 222 -17.22 22.49 -29.90
N GLU A 223 -18.29 22.72 -29.14
CA GLU A 223 -19.56 23.18 -29.66
C GLU A 223 -19.51 24.70 -29.86
N ILE A 224 -19.55 25.18 -31.12
CA ILE A 224 -19.58 26.60 -31.46
C ILE A 224 -21.02 27.03 -31.65
N LYS A 225 -21.59 27.75 -30.65
CA LYS A 225 -22.91 28.38 -30.76
C LYS A 225 -22.78 29.81 -31.31
N SER A 226 -23.29 30.06 -32.54
CA SER A 226 -23.39 31.41 -33.08
C SER A 226 -24.68 32.05 -32.61
N TYR A 227 -24.60 33.12 -31.82
CA TYR A 227 -25.77 33.90 -31.38
C TYR A 227 -26.18 35.02 -32.35
N ARG A 228 -25.50 35.15 -33.48
CA ARG A 228 -25.82 36.09 -34.55
C ARG A 228 -25.82 35.36 -35.89
N GLU A 229 -26.63 35.82 -36.85
CA GLU A 229 -26.82 35.24 -38.21
C GLU A 229 -25.59 35.27 -39.11
N TYR A 230 -24.38 35.27 -38.56
CA TYR A 230 -23.16 35.16 -39.38
C TYR A 230 -22.71 33.70 -39.42
N PRO A 231 -22.65 33.10 -40.64
CA PRO A 231 -22.16 31.74 -40.77
C PRO A 231 -20.69 31.67 -40.36
N VAL A 232 -20.36 30.81 -39.38
CA VAL A 232 -18.98 30.48 -39.05
C VAL A 232 -18.43 29.62 -40.20
N LYS A 233 -17.49 30.15 -40.97
CA LYS A 233 -16.78 29.34 -41.96
C LYS A 233 -15.78 28.45 -41.24
N VAL A 234 -16.10 27.16 -41.13
CA VAL A 234 -15.14 26.15 -40.73
C VAL A 234 -14.29 25.81 -41.97
N ASP A 235 -13.01 26.14 -41.93
CA ASP A 235 -12.08 25.76 -42.99
C ASP A 235 -11.66 24.30 -42.79
N ASP A 236 -12.31 23.38 -43.52
CA ASP A 236 -11.96 21.96 -43.49
C ASP A 236 -10.77 21.72 -44.41
N SER A 237 -9.57 21.99 -43.89
CA SER A 237 -8.31 21.81 -44.61
C SER A 237 -7.95 20.34 -44.91
N ARG A 238 -8.70 19.36 -44.37
CA ARG A 238 -8.43 17.92 -44.56
C ARG A 238 -8.91 17.36 -45.90
N ASN A 239 -9.74 18.07 -46.65
CA ASN A 239 -10.29 17.60 -47.94
C ASN A 239 -9.52 18.11 -49.19
N ARG A 240 -8.30 18.63 -49.06
CA ARG A 240 -7.50 19.12 -50.19
C ARG A 240 -6.30 18.26 -50.59
N GLU A 241 -6.18 17.03 -50.06
CA GLU A 241 -5.20 16.06 -50.56
C GLU A 241 -5.92 14.78 -51.00
N ASN A 242 -6.46 14.82 -52.21
CA ASN A 242 -6.70 13.70 -53.13
C ASN A 242 -6.60 14.18 -54.56
#